data_55ccbc613c368eafd6897b69e9c20f0d
#
_entry.id   55ccbc613c368eafd6897b69e9c20f0d
#
_cell.length_a   1.000
_cell.length_b   1.000
_cell.length_c   1.000
_cell.angle_alpha   90.00
_cell.angle_beta   90.00
_cell.angle_gamma   90.00
#
_symmetry.space_group_name_H-M   'P 1'
#
loop_
_entity.id
_entity.type
_entity.pdbx_description
1 polymer ?
#
loop_
_entity_poly.entity_id
_entity_poly.type
_entity_poly.pdbx_seq_one_letter_code
_entity_poly.pdbx_strand_id
1 'polypeptide(L)'
;LGLLSLAYSLYGGLKAVAFTDIIQVSLLIFAGLYVSYVGLNAISDGSGAWEGFMILQSEFPEKFDALLSYVPKEQDPEAYGNYVKLPGIWVLIGGMWIAHFYYWGTNQYITQRALGAKSLNEAQNGLMFAGFLKILMPVVVVLPGLIAVALEGTTIPSLEGDRSRAYPSMLSLLPVR
;
A
#
# COMPACT_ATOMS: atom_id res chain seq x y z
N LEU A 1 6.45 7.08 22.32
CA LEU A 1 6.88 6.10 21.31
C LEU A 1 8.36 6.28 20.96
N GLY A 2 8.84 7.50 20.59
CA GLY A 2 10.24 7.73 20.19
C GLY A 2 11.28 7.32 21.25
N LEU A 3 11.04 7.58 22.52
CA LEU A 3 11.93 7.16 23.62
C LEU A 3 12.00 5.64 23.76
N LEU A 4 10.89 4.94 23.58
CA LEU A 4 10.87 3.48 23.59
C LEU A 4 11.66 2.91 22.41
N SER A 5 11.46 3.48 21.21
CA SER A 5 12.23 3.08 20.02
C SER A 5 13.73 3.32 20.19
N LEU A 6 14.11 4.46 20.77
CA LEU A 6 15.50 4.77 21.09
C LEU A 6 16.09 3.75 22.08
N ALA A 7 15.34 3.43 23.14
CA ALA A 7 15.81 2.51 24.17
C ALA A 7 16.10 1.12 23.59
N TYR A 8 15.16 0.50 22.85
CA TYR A 8 15.42 -0.82 22.30
C TYR A 8 16.46 -0.82 21.17
N SER A 9 16.58 0.28 20.41
CA SER A 9 17.60 0.41 19.38
C SER A 9 19.02 0.52 19.97
N LEU A 10 19.18 1.23 21.09
CA LEU A 10 20.46 1.33 21.79
C LEU A 10 20.89 0.00 22.38
N TYR A 11 19.96 -0.78 22.96
CA TYR A 11 20.27 -2.07 23.56
C TYR A 11 20.48 -3.20 22.54
N GLY A 12 19.61 -3.27 21.52
CA GLY A 12 19.58 -4.40 20.60
C GLY A 12 20.22 -4.14 19.24
N GLY A 13 20.56 -2.89 18.93
CA GLY A 13 21.18 -2.49 17.68
C GLY A 13 20.33 -2.87 16.46
N LEU A 14 20.98 -3.01 15.31
CA LEU A 14 20.34 -3.34 14.03
C LEU A 14 19.57 -4.67 14.05
N LYS A 15 20.05 -5.64 14.84
CA LYS A 15 19.41 -6.97 14.93
C LYS A 15 18.05 -6.90 15.60
N ALA A 16 17.91 -6.13 16.69
CA ALA A 16 16.62 -5.96 17.36
C ALA A 16 15.61 -5.21 16.47
N VAL A 17 16.07 -4.18 15.77
CA VAL A 17 15.24 -3.43 14.81
C VAL A 17 14.75 -4.36 13.70
N ALA A 18 15.65 -5.18 13.11
CA ALA A 18 15.25 -6.11 12.06
C ALA A 18 14.21 -7.16 12.55
N PHE A 19 14.32 -7.61 13.80
CA PHE A 19 13.35 -8.54 14.37
C PHE A 19 11.98 -7.91 14.60
N THR A 20 11.94 -6.68 15.11
CA THR A 20 10.67 -5.94 15.27
C THR A 20 10.03 -5.61 13.93
N ASP A 21 10.81 -5.29 12.89
CA ASP A 21 10.33 -5.06 11.54
C ASP A 21 9.61 -6.30 10.96
N ILE A 22 10.14 -7.51 11.18
CA ILE A 22 9.50 -8.76 10.73
C ILE A 22 8.11 -8.91 11.35
N ILE A 23 7.99 -8.67 12.66
CA ILE A 23 6.69 -8.73 13.36
C ILE A 23 5.74 -7.68 12.81
N GLN A 24 6.19 -6.44 12.66
CA GLN A 24 5.36 -5.33 12.16
C GLN A 24 4.88 -5.56 10.74
N VAL A 25 5.76 -5.99 9.83
CA VAL A 25 5.40 -6.28 8.43
C VAL A 25 4.44 -7.46 8.36
N SER A 26 4.65 -8.50 9.16
CA SER A 26 3.72 -9.63 9.22
C SER A 26 2.33 -9.20 9.67
N LEU A 27 2.24 -8.43 10.75
CA LEU A 27 0.97 -7.89 11.25
C LEU A 27 0.29 -6.99 10.20
N LEU A 28 1.06 -6.14 9.52
CA LEU A 28 0.54 -5.26 8.48
C LEU A 28 -0.05 -6.05 7.30
N ILE A 29 0.63 -7.10 6.84
CA ILE A 29 0.15 -7.95 5.75
C ILE A 29 -1.14 -8.65 6.17
N PHE A 30 -1.15 -9.32 7.32
CA PHE A 30 -2.35 -10.03 7.79
C PHE A 30 -3.52 -9.07 8.05
N ALA A 31 -3.28 -7.93 8.69
CA ALA A 31 -4.32 -6.95 8.97
C ALA A 31 -4.88 -6.35 7.66
N GLY A 32 -4.01 -5.98 6.71
CA GLY A 32 -4.44 -5.42 5.43
C GLY A 32 -5.23 -6.40 4.57
N LEU A 33 -4.81 -7.68 4.52
CA LEU A 33 -5.57 -8.73 3.84
C LEU A 33 -6.93 -8.99 4.51
N TYR A 34 -6.97 -8.99 5.85
CA TYR A 34 -8.20 -9.19 6.60
C TYR A 34 -9.18 -8.03 6.39
N VAL A 35 -8.71 -6.78 6.46
CA VAL A 35 -9.53 -5.58 6.17
C VAL A 35 -10.06 -5.61 4.74
N SER A 36 -9.21 -5.98 3.76
CA SER A 36 -9.64 -6.15 2.37
C SER A 36 -10.71 -7.21 2.22
N TYR A 37 -10.54 -8.36 2.89
CA TYR A 37 -11.52 -9.44 2.88
C TYR A 37 -12.87 -9.00 3.44
N VAL A 38 -12.88 -8.37 4.62
CA VAL A 38 -14.10 -7.88 5.27
C VAL A 38 -14.78 -6.81 4.42
N GLY A 39 -14.00 -5.87 3.87
CA GLY A 39 -14.54 -4.80 3.04
C GLY A 39 -15.13 -5.30 1.71
N LEU A 40 -14.48 -6.24 1.03
CA LEU A 40 -15.03 -6.86 -0.18
C LEU A 40 -16.30 -7.66 0.11
N ASN A 41 -16.34 -8.34 1.25
CA ASN A 41 -17.54 -9.06 1.67
C ASN A 41 -18.68 -8.10 2.01
N ALA A 42 -18.40 -6.90 2.50
CA ALA A 42 -19.40 -5.86 2.72
C ALA A 42 -19.94 -5.28 1.41
N ILE A 43 -19.11 -5.13 0.36
CA ILE A 43 -19.55 -4.69 -0.98
C ILE A 43 -20.53 -5.70 -1.60
N SER A 44 -20.31 -7.01 -1.37
CA SER A 44 -21.17 -8.08 -1.93
C SER A 44 -22.36 -8.45 -1.04
N ASP A 45 -22.67 -7.67 0.00
CA ASP A 45 -23.72 -8.01 0.98
C ASP A 45 -23.59 -9.44 1.57
N GLY A 46 -22.35 -9.89 1.73
CA GLY A 46 -22.05 -11.21 2.30
C GLY A 46 -21.95 -12.36 1.29
N SER A 47 -22.06 -12.11 -0.01
CA SER A 47 -21.95 -13.13 -1.07
C SER A 47 -20.52 -13.65 -1.27
N GLY A 48 -19.52 -12.96 -0.73
CA GLY A 48 -18.12 -13.37 -0.74
C GLY A 48 -17.17 -12.31 -1.30
N ALA A 49 -15.91 -12.38 -0.87
CA ALA A 49 -14.89 -11.39 -1.25
C ALA A 49 -14.58 -11.37 -2.75
N TRP A 50 -14.68 -12.51 -3.44
CA TRP A 50 -14.46 -12.56 -4.89
C TRP A 50 -15.56 -11.79 -5.66
N GLU A 51 -16.82 -11.99 -5.26
CA GLU A 51 -17.93 -11.27 -5.86
C GLU A 51 -17.84 -9.77 -5.57
N GLY A 52 -17.49 -9.39 -4.34
CA GLY A 52 -17.23 -8.00 -3.97
C GLY A 52 -16.11 -7.36 -4.82
N PHE A 53 -15.07 -8.12 -5.15
CA PHE A 53 -14.00 -7.64 -6.04
C PHE A 53 -14.52 -7.42 -7.48
N MET A 54 -15.33 -8.34 -8.00
CA MET A 54 -15.92 -8.19 -9.33
C MET A 54 -16.87 -7.00 -9.42
N ILE A 55 -17.69 -6.77 -8.38
CA ILE A 55 -18.55 -5.58 -8.25
C ILE A 55 -17.69 -4.32 -8.24
N LEU A 56 -16.67 -4.26 -7.40
CA LEU A 56 -15.77 -3.12 -7.29
C LEU A 56 -15.09 -2.78 -8.63
N GLN A 57 -14.65 -3.80 -9.37
CA GLN A 57 -14.04 -3.62 -10.69
C GLN A 57 -15.04 -3.13 -11.75
N SER A 58 -16.30 -3.61 -11.69
CA SER A 58 -17.33 -3.21 -12.65
C SER A 58 -17.89 -1.81 -12.40
N GLU A 59 -17.97 -1.38 -11.15
CA GLU A 59 -18.49 -0.06 -10.78
C GLU A 59 -17.43 1.05 -10.89
N PHE A 60 -16.16 0.72 -10.67
CA PHE A 60 -15.06 1.69 -10.67
C PHE A 60 -13.91 1.28 -11.60
N PRO A 61 -14.15 0.98 -12.88
CA PRO A 61 -13.11 0.48 -13.78
C PRO A 61 -11.94 1.47 -13.92
N GLU A 62 -12.22 2.78 -13.90
CA GLU A 62 -11.21 3.83 -14.01
C GLU A 62 -10.23 3.89 -12.82
N LYS A 63 -10.59 3.31 -11.67
CA LYS A 63 -9.71 3.25 -10.49
C LYS A 63 -8.66 2.13 -10.58
N PHE A 64 -8.85 1.19 -11.50
CA PHE A 64 -7.90 0.12 -11.77
C PHE A 64 -6.91 0.47 -12.88
N ASP A 65 -7.12 1.59 -13.58
CA ASP A 65 -6.19 2.08 -14.59
C ASP A 65 -4.99 2.77 -13.94
N ALA A 66 -3.82 2.15 -14.09
CA ALA A 66 -2.55 2.72 -13.62
C ALA A 66 -2.04 3.87 -14.52
N LEU A 67 -2.54 3.95 -15.75
CA LEU A 67 -2.16 4.95 -16.75
C LEU A 67 -3.40 5.70 -17.19
N LEU A 68 -3.51 6.96 -16.77
CA LEU A 68 -4.60 7.82 -17.21
C LEU A 68 -4.32 8.36 -18.61
N SER A 69 -5.36 8.41 -19.45
CA SER A 69 -5.31 9.10 -20.72
C SER A 69 -5.24 10.61 -20.52
N TYR A 70 -4.48 11.29 -21.38
CA TYR A 70 -4.44 12.76 -21.36
C TYR A 70 -5.79 13.34 -21.77
N VAL A 71 -6.36 14.16 -20.89
CA VAL A 71 -7.55 14.96 -21.16
C VAL A 71 -7.18 16.43 -21.03
N PRO A 72 -7.46 17.29 -22.04
CA PRO A 72 -7.21 18.71 -21.95
C PRO A 72 -7.94 19.35 -20.77
N LYS A 73 -7.29 20.31 -20.11
CA LYS A 73 -7.84 21.01 -18.92
C LYS A 73 -9.17 21.72 -19.21
N GLU A 74 -9.35 22.15 -20.45
CA GLU A 74 -10.54 22.87 -20.92
C GLU A 74 -11.76 21.94 -21.04
N GLN A 75 -11.55 20.63 -21.23
CA GLN A 75 -12.60 19.63 -21.32
C GLN A 75 -12.99 19.09 -19.94
N ASP A 76 -12.01 18.73 -19.14
CA ASP A 76 -12.21 18.21 -17.78
C ASP A 76 -11.04 18.61 -16.87
N PRO A 77 -11.20 19.69 -16.07
CA PRO A 77 -10.17 20.15 -15.14
C PRO A 77 -9.79 19.12 -14.07
N GLU A 78 -10.74 18.27 -13.65
CA GLU A 78 -10.50 17.26 -12.61
C GLU A 78 -9.70 16.08 -13.18
N ALA A 79 -10.09 15.56 -14.33
CA ALA A 79 -9.34 14.51 -15.03
C ALA A 79 -7.92 14.97 -15.38
N TYR A 80 -7.75 16.21 -15.83
CA TYR A 80 -6.43 16.81 -16.05
C TYR A 80 -5.62 16.88 -14.75
N GLY A 81 -6.24 17.32 -13.66
CA GLY A 81 -5.59 17.39 -12.34
C GLY A 81 -5.12 16.01 -11.84
N ASN A 82 -5.89 14.97 -12.08
CA ASN A 82 -5.54 13.60 -11.75
C ASN A 82 -4.41 13.07 -12.65
N TYR A 83 -4.47 13.35 -13.96
CA TYR A 83 -3.42 12.99 -14.91
C TYR A 83 -2.06 13.61 -14.54
N VAL A 84 -2.03 14.88 -14.13
CA VAL A 84 -0.78 15.58 -13.75
C VAL A 84 -0.18 15.03 -12.45
N LYS A 85 -1.02 14.52 -11.53
CA LYS A 85 -0.57 13.95 -10.27
C LYS A 85 0.00 12.54 -10.41
N LEU A 86 -0.36 11.82 -11.47
CA LEU A 86 0.15 10.46 -11.70
C LEU A 86 1.40 10.48 -12.58
N PRO A 87 2.34 9.55 -12.36
CA PRO A 87 3.49 9.42 -13.23
C PRO A 87 3.03 8.98 -14.62
N GLY A 88 3.23 9.84 -15.63
CA GLY A 88 2.97 9.47 -17.02
C GLY A 88 3.91 8.37 -17.51
N ILE A 89 3.61 7.80 -18.69
CA ILE A 89 4.38 6.70 -19.30
C ILE A 89 5.89 7.02 -19.40
N TRP A 90 6.25 8.24 -19.65
CA TRP A 90 7.66 8.68 -19.76
C TRP A 90 8.39 8.63 -18.42
N VAL A 91 7.69 8.90 -17.32
CA VAL A 91 8.25 8.74 -15.97
C VAL A 91 8.44 7.27 -15.64
N LEU A 92 7.52 6.39 -16.05
CA LEU A 92 7.65 4.95 -15.87
C LEU A 92 8.85 4.38 -16.63
N ILE A 93 9.02 4.78 -17.90
CA ILE A 93 10.11 4.29 -18.75
C ILE A 93 11.45 4.89 -18.37
N GLY A 94 11.52 6.19 -18.05
CA GLY A 94 12.76 6.93 -17.81
C GLY A 94 12.99 7.32 -16.35
N GLY A 95 12.08 8.10 -15.76
CA GLY A 95 12.28 8.73 -14.45
C GLY A 95 12.30 7.76 -13.28
N MET A 96 11.48 6.70 -13.31
CA MET A 96 11.40 5.75 -12.20
C MET A 96 12.67 4.93 -12.00
N TRP A 97 13.48 4.73 -13.04
CA TRP A 97 14.76 4.05 -12.90
C TRP A 97 15.69 4.78 -11.95
N ILE A 98 15.74 6.11 -12.01
CA ILE A 98 16.55 6.95 -11.12
C ILE A 98 16.10 6.73 -9.66
N ALA A 99 14.79 6.78 -9.41
CA ALA A 99 14.22 6.54 -8.09
C ALA A 99 14.49 5.11 -7.59
N HIS A 100 14.41 4.10 -8.48
CA HIS A 100 14.69 2.72 -8.13
C HIS A 100 16.17 2.46 -7.85
N PHE A 101 17.10 3.03 -8.63
CA PHE A 101 18.53 2.94 -8.35
C PHE A 101 18.87 3.59 -7.01
N TYR A 102 18.30 4.76 -6.72
CA TYR A 102 18.46 5.40 -5.41
C TYR A 102 17.90 4.50 -4.30
N TYR A 103 16.66 4.05 -4.43
CA TYR A 103 15.97 3.32 -3.38
C TYR A 103 16.64 1.98 -3.05
N TRP A 104 17.00 1.21 -4.07
CA TRP A 104 17.57 -0.13 -3.88
C TRP A 104 19.08 -0.14 -3.72
N GLY A 105 19.78 0.83 -4.31
CA GLY A 105 21.24 0.84 -4.35
C GLY A 105 21.92 1.73 -3.31
N THR A 106 21.32 2.87 -2.98
CA THR A 106 21.98 3.90 -2.16
C THR A 106 21.19 4.30 -0.90
N ASN A 107 19.93 3.91 -0.78
CA ASN A 107 19.15 4.21 0.41
C ASN A 107 19.71 3.45 1.62
N GLN A 108 20.21 4.21 2.59
CA GLN A 108 20.86 3.66 3.80
C GLN A 108 19.97 2.64 4.53
N TYR A 109 18.67 2.89 4.60
CA TYR A 109 17.71 2.02 5.29
C TYR A 109 17.68 0.60 4.70
N ILE A 110 17.84 0.44 3.39
CA ILE A 110 17.84 -0.85 2.70
C ILE A 110 19.23 -1.44 2.66
N THR A 111 20.22 -0.65 2.23
CA THR A 111 21.61 -1.13 2.09
C THR A 111 22.22 -1.56 3.40
N GLN A 112 21.94 -0.87 4.51
CA GLN A 112 22.41 -1.24 5.84
C GLN A 112 21.91 -2.63 6.27
N ARG A 113 20.67 -2.99 5.94
CA ARG A 113 20.12 -4.34 6.22
C ARG A 113 20.77 -5.40 5.35
N ALA A 114 20.97 -5.13 4.08
CA ALA A 114 21.64 -6.05 3.15
C ALA A 114 23.11 -6.29 3.56
N LEU A 115 23.83 -5.23 3.95
CA LEU A 115 25.21 -5.30 4.42
C LEU A 115 25.33 -5.99 5.79
N GLY A 116 24.27 -6.00 6.61
CA GLY A 116 24.21 -6.70 7.89
C GLY A 116 23.96 -8.20 7.78
N ALA A 117 23.75 -8.75 6.58
CA ALA A 117 23.56 -10.18 6.36
C ALA A 117 24.88 -10.96 6.57
N LYS A 118 24.77 -12.24 6.94
CA LYS A 118 25.92 -13.09 7.22
C LYS A 118 26.72 -13.47 5.96
N SER A 119 26.08 -13.48 4.81
CA SER A 119 26.69 -13.82 3.53
C SER A 119 26.03 -13.06 2.38
N LEU A 120 26.73 -13.00 1.24
CA LEU A 120 26.20 -12.40 0.02
C LEU A 120 24.92 -13.09 -0.45
N ASN A 121 24.85 -14.42 -0.36
CA ASN A 121 23.69 -15.19 -0.75
C ASN A 121 22.46 -14.85 0.13
N GLU A 122 22.66 -14.70 1.44
CA GLU A 122 21.57 -14.29 2.33
C GLU A 122 21.09 -12.87 2.03
N ALA A 123 22.00 -11.94 1.73
CA ALA A 123 21.66 -10.59 1.32
C ALA A 123 20.84 -10.58 0.03
N GLN A 124 21.28 -11.30 -1.01
CA GLN A 124 20.59 -11.42 -2.28
C GLN A 124 19.21 -12.05 -2.14
N ASN A 125 19.09 -13.16 -1.41
CA ASN A 125 17.82 -13.82 -1.15
C ASN A 125 16.85 -12.91 -0.39
N GLY A 126 17.36 -12.17 0.60
CA GLY A 126 16.58 -11.19 1.35
C GLY A 126 16.04 -10.05 0.47
N LEU A 127 16.86 -9.51 -0.44
CA LEU A 127 16.44 -8.46 -1.38
C LEU A 127 15.43 -8.99 -2.40
N MET A 128 15.61 -10.21 -2.92
CA MET A 128 14.63 -10.84 -3.82
C MET A 128 13.30 -11.08 -3.10
N PHE A 129 13.32 -11.57 -1.88
CA PHE A 129 12.13 -11.75 -1.07
C PHE A 129 11.42 -10.42 -0.77
N ALA A 130 12.17 -9.36 -0.45
CA ALA A 130 11.61 -8.03 -0.28
C ALA A 130 10.96 -7.50 -1.56
N GLY A 131 11.55 -7.75 -2.72
CA GLY A 131 10.96 -7.44 -4.03
C GLY A 131 9.64 -8.18 -4.26
N PHE A 132 9.59 -9.47 -3.93
CA PHE A 132 8.37 -10.27 -4.01
C PHE A 132 7.26 -9.75 -3.08
N LEU A 133 7.60 -9.42 -1.83
CA LEU A 133 6.63 -8.82 -0.89
C LEU A 133 6.08 -7.48 -1.40
N LYS A 134 6.86 -6.69 -2.13
CA LYS A 134 6.38 -5.45 -2.74
C LYS A 134 5.28 -5.65 -3.78
N ILE A 135 5.23 -6.78 -4.46
CA ILE A 135 4.14 -7.11 -5.38
C ILE A 135 2.82 -7.30 -4.63
N LEU A 136 2.89 -7.74 -3.37
CA LEU A 136 1.71 -7.92 -2.51
C LEU A 136 1.19 -6.59 -1.93
N MET A 137 2.05 -5.56 -1.82
CA MET A 137 1.69 -4.29 -1.17
C MET A 137 0.47 -3.57 -1.78
N PRO A 138 0.25 -3.54 -3.10
CA PRO A 138 -0.98 -2.97 -3.66
C PRO A 138 -2.24 -3.63 -3.11
N VAL A 139 -2.24 -4.96 -2.94
CA VAL A 139 -3.40 -5.69 -2.38
C VAL A 139 -3.61 -5.36 -0.90
N VAL A 140 -2.53 -5.17 -0.15
CA VAL A 140 -2.57 -4.91 1.30
C VAL A 140 -2.91 -3.45 1.61
N VAL A 141 -2.51 -2.51 0.74
CA VAL A 141 -2.59 -1.06 1.03
C VAL A 141 -3.55 -0.33 0.10
N VAL A 142 -3.49 -0.59 -1.21
CA VAL A 142 -4.30 0.13 -2.21
C VAL A 142 -5.73 -0.39 -2.24
N LEU A 143 -5.90 -1.72 -2.21
CA LEU A 143 -7.23 -2.34 -2.28
C LEU A 143 -8.16 -1.88 -1.14
N PRO A 144 -7.76 -1.82 0.15
CA PRO A 144 -8.61 -1.24 1.20
C PRO A 144 -9.01 0.21 0.92
N GLY A 145 -8.12 1.00 0.30
CA GLY A 145 -8.41 2.38 -0.09
C GLY A 145 -9.51 2.46 -1.17
N LEU A 146 -9.47 1.59 -2.17
CA LEU A 146 -10.51 1.49 -3.20
C LEU A 146 -11.85 1.03 -2.61
N ILE A 147 -11.82 0.04 -1.72
CA ILE A 147 -13.00 -0.45 -1.00
C ILE A 147 -13.62 0.67 -0.16
N ALA A 148 -12.80 1.48 0.53
CA ALA A 148 -13.29 2.61 1.32
C ALA A 148 -14.04 3.63 0.45
N VAL A 149 -13.54 3.92 -0.76
CA VAL A 149 -14.23 4.81 -1.71
C VAL A 149 -15.57 4.21 -2.16
N ALA A 150 -15.63 2.90 -2.41
CA ALA A 150 -16.87 2.24 -2.83
C ALA A 150 -17.93 2.20 -1.72
N LEU A 151 -17.50 2.08 -0.46
CA LEU A 151 -18.40 2.03 0.71
C LEU A 151 -18.71 3.41 1.29
N GLU A 152 -18.11 4.48 0.75
CA GLU A 152 -18.31 5.85 1.23
C GLU A 152 -19.78 6.28 1.12
N GLY A 153 -20.33 6.82 2.22
CA GLY A 153 -21.70 7.28 2.27
C GLY A 153 -22.77 6.19 2.37
N THR A 154 -22.38 4.92 2.30
CA THR A 154 -23.27 3.76 2.49
C THR A 154 -23.00 3.06 3.82
N THR A 155 -21.89 2.31 3.88
CA THR A 155 -21.52 1.51 5.04
C THR A 155 -20.52 2.23 5.95
N ILE A 156 -19.69 3.11 5.39
CA ILE A 156 -18.78 3.96 6.15
C ILE A 156 -19.16 5.44 6.03
N PRO A 157 -18.83 6.28 7.06
CA PRO A 157 -19.08 7.71 6.99
C PRO A 157 -18.42 8.37 5.78
N SER A 158 -19.02 9.46 5.27
CA SER A 158 -18.41 10.26 4.21
C SER A 158 -17.01 10.72 4.62
N LEU A 159 -16.07 10.60 3.69
CA LEU A 159 -14.69 11.03 3.89
C LEU A 159 -14.51 12.56 3.77
N GLU A 160 -15.57 13.28 3.31
CA GLU A 160 -15.67 14.76 3.24
C GLU A 160 -14.38 15.44 2.71
N GLY A 161 -13.73 14.84 1.73
CA GLY A 161 -12.46 15.32 1.15
C GLY A 161 -11.20 15.00 1.95
N ASP A 162 -11.31 14.44 3.15
CA ASP A 162 -10.16 13.95 3.93
C ASP A 162 -9.94 12.45 3.67
N ARG A 163 -9.28 12.15 2.56
CA ARG A 163 -8.95 10.76 2.15
C ARG A 163 -8.00 10.04 3.12
N SER A 164 -7.36 10.75 4.06
CA SER A 164 -6.52 10.13 5.08
C SER A 164 -7.32 9.27 6.06
N ARG A 165 -8.63 9.49 6.14
CA ARG A 165 -9.58 8.73 6.96
C ARG A 165 -10.03 7.41 6.32
N ALA A 166 -9.74 7.17 5.05
CA ALA A 166 -10.23 5.98 4.34
C ALA A 166 -9.88 4.68 5.08
N TYR A 167 -8.60 4.46 5.39
CA TYR A 167 -8.18 3.24 6.09
C TYR A 167 -8.72 3.15 7.54
N PRO A 168 -8.65 4.21 8.38
CA PRO A 168 -9.29 4.20 9.69
C PRO A 168 -10.80 3.90 9.64
N SER A 169 -11.52 4.43 8.66
CA SER A 169 -12.97 4.17 8.52
C SER A 169 -13.26 2.72 8.17
N MET A 170 -12.39 2.05 7.42
CA MET A 170 -12.51 0.62 7.15
C MET A 170 -12.40 -0.24 8.42
N LEU A 171 -11.67 0.23 9.44
CA LEU A 171 -11.56 -0.50 10.71
C LEU A 171 -12.89 -0.56 11.46
N SER A 172 -13.83 0.35 11.20
CA SER A 172 -15.18 0.31 11.81
C SER A 172 -16.03 -0.85 11.30
N LEU A 173 -15.67 -1.46 10.16
CA LEU A 173 -16.33 -2.65 9.62
C LEU A 173 -15.91 -3.94 10.36
N LEU A 174 -14.82 -3.89 11.12
CA LEU A 174 -14.35 -5.06 11.84
C LEU A 174 -15.28 -5.37 13.01
N PRO A 175 -15.64 -6.65 13.24
CA PRO A 175 -16.46 -7.04 14.37
C PRO A 175 -15.66 -6.85 15.67
N VAL A 176 -15.73 -5.65 16.22
CA VAL A 176 -15.20 -5.37 17.57
C VAL A 176 -16.24 -5.86 18.58
N ARG A 177 -15.97 -7.02 19.19
CA ARG A 177 -16.66 -7.48 20.39
C ARG A 177 -15.80 -7.26 21.62
#